data_9807a99bd7e9c68a3e3dcffbf76fbfca
#
_entry.id   9807a99bd7e9c68a3e3dcffbf76fbfca
#
_cell.length_a   1.000
_cell.length_b   1.000
_cell.length_c   1.000
_cell.angle_alpha   90.00
_cell.angle_beta   90.00
_cell.angle_gamma   90.00
#
_symmetry.space_group_name_H-M   'P 1'
#
loop_
_entity.id
_entity.type
_entity.pdbx_description
1 polymer ?
#
loop_
_entity_poly.entity_id
_entity_poly.type
_entity_poly.pdbx_seq_one_letter_code
_entity_poly.pdbx_strand_id
1 'polypeptide(L)'
;MSYIKIATAADLPGEGEAREFEIDGKAICIANVGGAITAMDNVCLHMGGPLGQGYIEGNKLVCPWHGWEYDPKTGQLENDPKTRIPVYPIKVENGDVFVDL
;
A
#
# COMPACT_ATOMS: atom_id res chain seq x y z
N MET A 1 8.13 15.10 10.47
CA MET A 1 7.88 13.91 9.68
C MET A 1 9.14 13.48 9.02
N SER A 2 9.40 12.20 9.00
CA SER A 2 10.69 11.70 8.55
C SER A 2 10.52 10.56 7.57
N TYR A 3 11.22 10.65 6.46
CA TYR A 3 11.29 9.53 5.54
C TYR A 3 12.23 8.48 6.08
N ILE A 4 11.78 7.25 6.13
CA ILE A 4 12.53 6.12 6.64
C ILE A 4 12.73 5.13 5.50
N LYS A 5 13.95 4.64 5.31
CA LYS A 5 14.22 3.65 4.31
C LYS A 5 13.52 2.35 4.68
N ILE A 6 12.71 1.82 3.77
CA ILE A 6 11.92 0.61 4.00
C ILE A 6 12.40 -0.57 3.15
N ALA A 7 13.00 -0.28 1.98
CA ALA A 7 13.39 -1.32 1.05
C ALA A 7 14.31 -0.75 -0.02
N THR A 8 14.75 -1.60 -0.96
CA THR A 8 15.42 -1.12 -2.16
C THR A 8 14.43 -1.17 -3.31
N ALA A 9 14.73 -0.45 -4.38
CA ALA A 9 13.84 -0.41 -5.55
C ALA A 9 13.60 -1.80 -6.14
N ALA A 10 14.56 -2.73 -5.98
CA ALA A 10 14.42 -4.09 -6.47
C ALA A 10 13.35 -4.88 -5.74
N ASP A 11 12.95 -4.43 -4.54
CA ASP A 11 11.94 -5.10 -3.73
C ASP A 11 10.53 -4.60 -4.01
N LEU A 12 10.37 -3.58 -4.86
CA LEU A 12 9.04 -3.03 -5.16
C LEU A 12 8.20 -4.03 -5.94
N PRO A 13 6.86 -4.01 -5.74
CA PRO A 13 5.99 -4.89 -6.53
C PRO A 13 5.99 -4.46 -8.00
N GLY A 14 5.74 -5.42 -8.89
CA GLY A 14 5.55 -5.13 -10.30
C GLY A 14 4.21 -4.45 -10.55
N GLU A 15 4.01 -3.95 -11.76
CA GLU A 15 2.74 -3.33 -12.14
C GLU A 15 1.57 -4.27 -11.87
N GLY A 16 0.52 -3.75 -11.25
CA GLY A 16 -0.67 -4.53 -10.94
C GLY A 16 -0.52 -5.41 -9.70
N GLU A 17 0.54 -5.21 -8.92
CA GLU A 17 0.81 -6.01 -7.74
C GLU A 17 0.92 -5.15 -6.49
N ALA A 18 0.76 -5.80 -5.33
CA ALA A 18 1.00 -5.19 -4.04
C ALA A 18 1.94 -6.08 -3.25
N ARG A 19 2.63 -5.52 -2.27
CA ARG A 19 3.57 -6.27 -1.44
C ARG A 19 3.59 -5.69 -0.04
N GLU A 20 3.78 -6.58 0.94
CA GLU A 20 3.89 -6.20 2.34
C GLU A 20 5.33 -5.85 2.70
N PHE A 21 5.46 -4.83 3.55
CA PHE A 21 6.74 -4.47 4.14
C PHE A 21 6.51 -4.19 5.62
N GLU A 22 7.53 -4.41 6.43
CA GLU A 22 7.44 -4.11 7.85
C GLU A 22 8.61 -3.23 8.26
N ILE A 23 8.29 -2.18 9.02
CA ILE A 23 9.31 -1.30 9.56
C ILE A 23 8.88 -0.84 10.94
N ASP A 24 9.77 -0.99 11.92
CA ASP A 24 9.52 -0.61 13.32
C ASP A 24 8.22 -1.21 13.86
N GLY A 25 7.93 -2.46 13.49
CA GLY A 25 6.74 -3.16 13.94
C GLY A 25 5.45 -2.76 13.23
N LYS A 26 5.53 -1.89 12.24
CA LYS A 26 4.38 -1.44 11.48
C LYS A 26 4.37 -2.10 10.10
N ALA A 27 3.25 -2.69 9.73
CA ALA A 27 3.10 -3.32 8.42
C ALA A 27 2.57 -2.30 7.41
N ILE A 28 3.25 -2.21 6.27
CA ILE A 28 2.94 -1.24 5.21
C ILE A 28 2.67 -2.02 3.93
N CYS A 29 1.62 -1.63 3.22
CA CYS A 29 1.31 -2.16 1.89
C CYS A 29 1.81 -1.17 0.84
N ILE A 30 2.67 -1.64 -0.04
CA ILE A 30 3.10 -0.85 -1.19
C ILE A 30 2.43 -1.44 -2.43
N ALA A 31 1.74 -0.59 -3.19
CA ALA A 31 1.02 -0.99 -4.39
C ALA A 31 1.62 -0.30 -5.60
N ASN A 32 1.58 -0.99 -6.74
CA ASN A 32 2.05 -0.46 -8.01
C ASN A 32 0.89 -0.49 -8.99
N VAL A 33 0.33 0.68 -9.27
CA VAL A 33 -0.79 0.82 -10.21
C VAL A 33 -0.29 1.55 -11.43
N GLY A 34 -0.03 0.79 -12.50
CA GLY A 34 0.44 1.36 -13.75
C GLY A 34 1.77 2.10 -13.63
N GLY A 35 2.65 1.69 -12.73
CA GLY A 35 3.92 2.34 -12.48
C GLY A 35 3.88 3.38 -11.36
N ALA A 36 2.69 3.75 -10.89
CA ALA A 36 2.55 4.68 -9.76
C ALA A 36 2.63 3.89 -8.45
N ILE A 37 3.60 4.23 -7.62
CA ILE A 37 3.86 3.53 -6.36
C ILE A 37 3.18 4.29 -5.22
N THR A 38 2.41 3.57 -4.40
CA THR A 38 1.73 4.15 -3.24
C THR A 38 2.01 3.31 -2.00
N ALA A 39 1.88 3.93 -0.83
CA ALA A 39 2.08 3.25 0.45
C ALA A 39 0.89 3.53 1.37
N MET A 40 0.43 2.50 2.07
CA MET A 40 -0.68 2.61 3.01
C MET A 40 -0.53 1.57 4.10
N ASP A 41 -1.34 1.69 5.17
CA ASP A 41 -1.38 0.64 6.19
C ASP A 41 -1.74 -0.69 5.54
N ASN A 42 -1.16 -1.76 6.03
CA ASN A 42 -1.37 -3.10 5.49
C ASN A 42 -2.58 -3.82 6.07
N VAL A 43 -3.41 -3.11 6.83
CA VAL A 43 -4.51 -3.71 7.58
C VAL A 43 -5.85 -3.29 6.99
N CYS A 44 -6.59 -4.27 6.46
CA CYS A 44 -7.93 -4.03 5.95
C CYS A 44 -8.86 -3.68 7.11
N LEU A 45 -9.67 -2.65 6.95
CA LEU A 45 -10.59 -2.18 7.99
C LEU A 45 -11.68 -3.19 8.31
N HIS A 46 -11.99 -4.08 7.38
CA HIS A 46 -13.04 -5.07 7.57
C HIS A 46 -12.70 -6.05 8.69
N MET A 47 -11.60 -6.80 8.53
CA MET A 47 -11.22 -7.82 9.52
C MET A 47 -9.71 -7.93 9.70
N GLY A 48 -8.98 -6.89 9.36
CA GLY A 48 -7.54 -6.89 9.53
C GLY A 48 -6.76 -7.68 8.49
N GLY A 49 -7.38 -7.99 7.35
CA GLY A 49 -6.71 -8.76 6.30
C GLY A 49 -5.47 -8.05 5.77
N PRO A 50 -4.45 -8.82 5.36
CA PRO A 50 -3.17 -8.26 4.91
C PRO A 50 -3.27 -7.72 3.49
N LEU A 51 -3.43 -6.41 3.35
CA LEU A 51 -3.64 -5.76 2.05
C LEU A 51 -2.50 -6.03 1.06
N GLY A 52 -1.28 -6.15 1.54
CA GLY A 52 -0.14 -6.44 0.68
C GLY A 52 -0.13 -7.82 0.06
N GLN A 53 -1.01 -8.70 0.53
CA GLN A 53 -1.20 -10.03 -0.06
C GLN A 53 -2.38 -10.03 -1.04
N GLY A 54 -3.02 -8.89 -1.21
CA GLY A 54 -4.09 -8.73 -2.17
C GLY A 54 -3.55 -8.48 -3.58
N TYR A 55 -4.39 -7.91 -4.40
CA TYR A 55 -4.02 -7.67 -5.80
C TYR A 55 -4.67 -6.37 -6.29
N ILE A 56 -4.21 -5.91 -7.44
CA ILE A 56 -4.76 -4.73 -8.09
C ILE A 56 -5.75 -5.18 -9.16
N GLU A 57 -6.95 -4.61 -9.13
CA GLU A 57 -7.94 -4.83 -10.17
C GLU A 57 -8.39 -3.46 -10.67
N GLY A 58 -8.09 -3.17 -11.93
CA GLY A 58 -8.26 -1.83 -12.44
C GLY A 58 -7.33 -0.90 -11.68
N ASN A 59 -7.88 0.10 -11.02
CA ASN A 59 -7.10 1.04 -10.20
C ASN A 59 -7.35 0.84 -8.71
N LYS A 60 -7.86 -0.33 -8.31
CA LYS A 60 -8.22 -0.60 -6.93
C LYS A 60 -7.35 -1.70 -6.34
N LEU A 61 -7.05 -1.57 -5.06
CA LEU A 61 -6.38 -2.59 -4.29
C LEU A 61 -7.45 -3.45 -3.61
N VAL A 62 -7.43 -4.75 -3.90
CA VAL A 62 -8.45 -5.67 -3.40
C VAL A 62 -7.89 -6.45 -2.23
N CYS A 63 -8.59 -6.39 -1.09
CA CYS A 63 -8.21 -7.17 0.10
C CYS A 63 -8.37 -8.66 -0.20
N PRO A 64 -7.37 -9.51 0.16
CA PRO A 64 -7.48 -10.94 -0.09
C PRO A 64 -8.55 -11.62 0.76
N TRP A 65 -9.03 -10.94 1.81
CA TRP A 65 -10.12 -11.43 2.65
C TRP A 65 -11.40 -10.69 2.28
N HIS A 66 -12.37 -11.36 1.72
CA HIS A 66 -13.70 -10.86 1.39
C HIS A 66 -13.77 -9.81 0.28
N GLY A 67 -12.63 -9.43 -0.32
CA GLY A 67 -12.65 -8.63 -1.54
C GLY A 67 -13.01 -7.15 -1.39
N TRP A 68 -12.85 -6.56 -0.21
CA TRP A 68 -13.03 -5.11 -0.07
C TRP A 68 -12.02 -4.37 -0.93
N GLU A 69 -12.46 -3.30 -1.59
CA GLU A 69 -11.64 -2.55 -2.54
C GLU A 69 -11.32 -1.15 -2.02
N TYR A 70 -10.07 -0.76 -2.17
CA TYR A 70 -9.58 0.53 -1.72
C TYR A 70 -8.88 1.26 -2.85
N ASP A 71 -8.96 2.60 -2.83
CA ASP A 71 -8.14 3.42 -3.71
C ASP A 71 -6.74 3.50 -3.10
N PRO A 72 -5.72 2.94 -3.74
CA PRO A 72 -4.38 2.94 -3.14
C PRO A 72 -3.74 4.32 -3.04
N LYS A 73 -4.25 5.31 -3.76
CA LYS A 73 -3.73 6.68 -3.69
C LYS A 73 -4.24 7.44 -2.49
N THR A 74 -5.49 7.21 -2.09
CA THR A 74 -6.15 7.95 -1.03
C THR A 74 -6.47 7.11 0.19
N GLY A 75 -6.50 5.79 0.04
CA GLY A 75 -6.90 4.86 1.10
C GLY A 75 -8.40 4.74 1.24
N GLN A 76 -9.19 5.40 0.41
CA GLN A 76 -10.64 5.39 0.52
C GLN A 76 -11.23 4.04 0.15
N LEU A 77 -12.21 3.59 0.96
CA LEU A 77 -12.97 2.39 0.68
C LEU A 77 -13.94 2.68 -0.48
N GLU A 78 -14.03 1.77 -1.43
CA GLU A 78 -14.81 1.98 -2.66
C GLU A 78 -16.27 2.32 -2.40
N ASN A 79 -16.91 1.60 -1.50
CA ASN A 79 -18.35 1.79 -1.22
C ASN A 79 -18.64 2.79 -0.12
N ASP A 80 -17.61 3.36 0.49
CA ASP A 80 -17.78 4.33 1.57
C ASP A 80 -16.60 5.28 1.59
N PRO A 81 -16.64 6.35 0.77
CA PRO A 81 -15.51 7.28 0.67
C PRO A 81 -15.15 8.01 1.96
N LYS A 82 -16.02 7.97 2.96
CA LYS A 82 -15.73 8.57 4.26
C LYS A 82 -14.81 7.69 5.10
N THR A 83 -14.73 6.40 4.75
CA THR A 83 -13.90 5.45 5.44
C THR A 83 -12.61 5.31 4.65
N ARG A 84 -11.48 5.46 5.31
CA ARG A 84 -10.19 5.35 4.64
C ARG A 84 -9.13 4.75 5.54
N ILE A 85 -8.13 4.16 4.90
CA ILE A 85 -6.93 3.65 5.54
C ILE A 85 -5.86 4.73 5.44
N PRO A 86 -5.05 4.96 6.48
CA PRO A 86 -3.94 5.90 6.38
C PRO A 86 -3.02 5.59 5.21
N VAL A 87 -2.66 6.62 4.45
CA VAL A 87 -1.68 6.53 3.38
C VAL A 87 -0.45 7.35 3.76
N TYR A 88 0.69 6.98 3.20
CA TYR A 88 1.96 7.61 3.54
C TYR A 88 2.68 8.07 2.29
N PRO A 89 3.32 9.25 2.33
CA PRO A 89 4.17 9.65 1.22
C PRO A 89 5.29 8.64 1.00
N ILE A 90 5.60 8.37 -0.25
CA ILE A 90 6.64 7.42 -0.63
C ILE A 90 7.51 8.04 -1.70
N LYS A 91 8.81 7.78 -1.66
CA LYS A 91 9.73 8.23 -2.70
C LYS A 91 10.81 7.19 -2.92
N VAL A 92 11.38 7.22 -4.12
CA VAL A 92 12.50 6.36 -4.49
C VAL A 92 13.65 7.25 -4.87
N GLU A 93 14.79 7.11 -4.19
CA GLU A 93 16.00 7.88 -4.46
C GLU A 93 17.21 6.97 -4.45
N ASN A 94 18.02 7.09 -5.51
CA ASN A 94 19.29 6.33 -5.61
C ASN A 94 19.10 4.82 -5.38
N GLY A 95 17.98 4.28 -5.84
CA GLY A 95 17.69 2.85 -5.70
C GLY A 95 17.15 2.44 -4.35
N ASP A 96 16.87 3.38 -3.46
CA ASP A 96 16.28 3.11 -2.13
C ASP A 96 14.88 3.65 -2.06
N VAL A 97 14.02 2.94 -1.31
CA VAL A 97 12.61 3.30 -1.13
C VAL A 97 12.42 3.85 0.28
N PHE A 98 11.84 5.04 0.36
CA PHE A 98 11.59 5.73 1.63
C PHE A 98 10.11 6.01 1.79
N VAL A 99 9.62 5.84 3.01
CA VAL A 99 8.22 6.12 3.37
C VAL A 99 8.23 7.09 4.55
N ASP A 100 7.38 8.11 4.48
CA ASP A 100 7.23 9.09 5.55
C ASP A 100 6.14 8.59 6.51
N LEU A 101 6.58 8.06 7.63
CA LEU A 101 5.69 7.49 8.65
C LEU A 101 5.37 8.47 9.76
#